data_9546e0a2d2e2b74501fbb922321dc758
#
_entry.id   9546e0a2d2e2b74501fbb922321dc758
#
_cell.length_a   1.000
_cell.length_b   1.000
_cell.length_c   1.000
_cell.angle_alpha   90.00
_cell.angle_beta   90.00
_cell.angle_gamma   90.00
#
_symmetry.space_group_name_H-M   'P 1'
#
loop_
_entity.id
_entity.type
_entity.pdbx_description
1 polymer ?
#
loop_
_entity_poly.entity_id
_entity_poly.type
_entity_poly.pdbx_seq_one_letter_code
_entity_poly.pdbx_strand_id
1 'polypeptide(L)'
;LVYLAIDFEAPSQTTTITLPIPDPAVAEPSSERPEFVISSPAARAQPASIAPPAEEVSMEDSVEESVAIEIQLPRLNDSDEFVLSRLADFNGGKLLLTFLVDDQIIRKAVTFIENLTRGEIPQSGLPYKAIGSEIVVTEIDRDFYRMEEASFTRFDKIVDTLIGFDEPELIALYRLFSPLMRRAYSELGYSEDAFDGAVLDAISRIVAVNAQELPLQLVKPSVMYLYADSRIEDLPDLDKLLIRLGPKNVLRLQSKLKSIEAQL
;
A
#
# COMPACT_ATOMS: atom_id res chain seq x y z
N LEU A 1 39.20 15.11 2.84
CA LEU A 1 38.12 14.15 3.19
C LEU A 1 38.21 13.92 4.70
N VAL A 2 37.47 14.73 5.50
CA VAL A 2 37.40 14.55 6.95
C VAL A 2 35.94 14.20 7.27
N TYR A 3 35.72 12.97 7.70
CA TYR A 3 34.48 12.52 8.34
C TYR A 3 34.45 13.14 9.73
N LEU A 4 33.51 14.05 9.99
CA LEU A 4 33.12 14.45 11.33
C LEU A 4 31.98 13.58 11.76
N ALA A 5 32.27 12.53 12.55
CA ALA A 5 31.30 11.83 13.35
C ALA A 5 30.88 12.74 14.48
N ILE A 6 29.64 13.22 14.46
CA ILE A 6 29.03 13.91 15.60
C ILE A 6 28.29 12.83 16.39
N ASP A 7 28.89 12.43 17.50
CA ASP A 7 28.20 11.64 18.55
C ASP A 7 27.10 12.51 19.15
N PHE A 8 25.85 12.13 18.89
CA PHE A 8 24.68 12.75 19.50
C PHE A 8 24.31 11.94 20.75
N GLU A 9 24.78 12.35 21.91
CA GLU A 9 24.25 11.87 23.18
C GLU A 9 22.89 12.51 23.45
N ALA A 10 21.82 11.73 23.36
CA ALA A 10 20.49 12.16 23.76
C ALA A 10 20.42 12.29 25.30
N PRO A 11 19.95 13.41 25.86
CA PRO A 11 19.73 13.51 27.29
C PRO A 11 18.56 12.63 27.72
N SER A 12 18.87 11.57 28.47
CA SER A 12 17.87 10.71 29.13
C SER A 12 17.28 11.45 30.33
N GLN A 13 16.15 12.13 30.13
CA GLN A 13 15.28 12.53 31.23
C GLN A 13 14.01 11.68 31.18
N THR A 14 14.00 10.62 31.97
CA THR A 14 12.80 9.83 32.23
C THR A 14 11.93 10.61 33.22
N THR A 15 10.90 11.31 32.71
CA THR A 15 9.87 11.86 33.55
C THR A 15 8.81 10.80 33.77
N THR A 16 8.76 10.22 34.96
CA THR A 16 7.72 9.28 35.38
C THR A 16 6.44 10.07 35.66
N ILE A 17 5.45 10.01 34.77
CA ILE A 17 4.11 10.54 35.04
C ILE A 17 3.28 9.39 35.61
N THR A 18 2.90 9.51 36.90
CA THR A 18 1.95 8.61 37.55
C THR A 18 0.55 9.07 37.18
N LEU A 19 -0.15 8.30 36.33
CA LEU A 19 -1.56 8.53 36.07
C LEU A 19 -2.42 7.88 37.16
N PRO A 20 -3.44 8.56 37.72
CA PRO A 20 -4.35 7.96 38.67
C PRO A 20 -5.22 6.92 37.95
N ILE A 21 -5.30 5.72 38.52
CA ILE A 21 -6.19 4.64 38.09
C ILE A 21 -7.61 5.03 38.48
N PRO A 22 -8.59 5.10 37.56
CA PRO A 22 -9.99 5.28 37.92
C PRO A 22 -10.54 3.99 38.53
N ASP A 23 -11.25 4.13 39.65
CA ASP A 23 -11.97 3.06 40.33
C ASP A 23 -12.95 2.34 39.40
N PRO A 24 -13.07 1.01 39.44
CA PRO A 24 -14.04 0.27 38.66
C PRO A 24 -15.45 0.51 39.21
N ALA A 25 -16.26 1.21 38.44
CA ALA A 25 -17.70 1.32 38.70
C ALA A 25 -18.36 -0.05 38.51
N VAL A 26 -18.98 -0.52 39.58
CA VAL A 26 -19.81 -1.71 39.63
C VAL A 26 -21.03 -1.50 38.73
N ALA A 27 -21.15 -2.26 37.65
CA ALA A 27 -22.36 -2.36 36.84
C ALA A 27 -23.14 -3.61 37.24
N GLU A 28 -24.34 -3.41 37.74
CA GLU A 28 -25.32 -4.46 38.05
C GLU A 28 -25.83 -5.14 36.78
N PRO A 29 -26.19 -6.43 36.83
CA PRO A 29 -26.68 -7.16 35.68
C PRO A 29 -28.18 -6.93 35.46
N SER A 30 -28.57 -6.33 34.34
CA SER A 30 -29.97 -6.32 33.88
C SER A 30 -30.21 -7.55 33.01
N SER A 31 -31.01 -8.42 33.56
CA SER A 31 -31.64 -9.59 32.95
C SER A 31 -32.79 -9.12 32.06
N GLU A 32 -32.76 -9.46 30.78
CA GLU A 32 -33.99 -9.76 30.01
C GLU A 32 -33.59 -10.46 28.69
N ARG A 33 -34.01 -11.72 28.65
CA ARG A 33 -33.91 -12.64 27.51
C ARG A 33 -35.32 -12.80 26.92
N PRO A 34 -35.58 -12.60 25.64
CA PRO A 34 -36.75 -13.18 25.03
C PRO A 34 -36.40 -14.55 24.38
N GLU A 35 -37.12 -15.56 24.84
CA GLU A 35 -37.25 -16.88 24.23
C GLU A 35 -37.84 -16.76 22.83
N PHE A 36 -37.22 -17.42 21.86
CA PHE A 36 -37.90 -17.77 20.61
C PHE A 36 -38.06 -19.27 20.48
N VAL A 37 -39.35 -19.62 20.40
CA VAL A 37 -39.94 -20.96 20.33
C VAL A 37 -39.60 -21.63 19.00
N ILE A 38 -39.13 -22.87 19.12
CA ILE A 38 -38.94 -23.81 18.02
C ILE A 38 -40.32 -24.41 17.67
N SER A 39 -40.67 -24.41 16.40
CA SER A 39 -41.72 -25.26 15.89
C SER A 39 -41.26 -25.91 14.58
N SER A 40 -40.97 -27.21 14.67
CA SER A 40 -40.99 -28.18 13.55
C SER A 40 -42.35 -28.89 13.52
N PRO A 41 -42.89 -29.27 12.36
CA PRO A 41 -42.96 -30.71 12.07
C PRO A 41 -42.75 -31.03 10.56
N ALA A 42 -41.94 -31.97 10.25
CA ALA A 42 -42.15 -33.38 9.93
C ALA A 42 -43.22 -33.75 8.86
N ALA A 43 -42.70 -34.48 7.89
CA ALA A 43 -43.17 -35.72 7.29
C ALA A 43 -43.53 -35.70 5.80
N ARG A 44 -42.73 -36.42 5.05
CA ARG A 44 -43.05 -37.68 4.34
C ARG A 44 -43.75 -37.58 2.98
N ALA A 45 -43.08 -37.98 1.89
CA ALA A 45 -43.33 -39.21 1.13
C ALA A 45 -42.58 -39.23 -0.21
N GLN A 46 -41.79 -40.24 -0.44
CA GLN A 46 -41.52 -40.85 -1.77
C GLN A 46 -42.73 -41.76 -2.12
N PRO A 47 -42.91 -42.30 -3.35
CA PRO A 47 -41.90 -42.92 -4.20
C PRO A 47 -42.12 -42.90 -5.74
N ALA A 48 -41.12 -43.45 -6.45
CA ALA A 48 -41.14 -44.34 -7.60
C ALA A 48 -41.13 -43.80 -9.03
N SER A 49 -39.95 -43.97 -9.67
CA SER A 49 -39.72 -44.89 -10.81
C SER A 49 -40.35 -44.56 -12.16
N ILE A 50 -39.48 -44.40 -13.17
CA ILE A 50 -39.36 -45.23 -14.39
C ILE A 50 -38.32 -44.58 -15.33
N ALA A 51 -37.24 -45.28 -15.63
CA ALA A 51 -36.42 -45.13 -16.84
C ALA A 51 -36.99 -46.06 -17.93
N PRO A 52 -36.69 -46.02 -19.19
CA PRO A 52 -35.42 -46.10 -19.92
C PRO A 52 -35.43 -45.41 -21.32
N PRO A 53 -34.58 -45.74 -22.27
CA PRO A 53 -33.10 -45.71 -22.34
C PRO A 53 -32.55 -44.91 -23.55
N ALA A 54 -31.23 -44.64 -23.46
CA ALA A 54 -30.22 -44.59 -24.51
C ALA A 54 -30.41 -43.79 -25.81
N GLU A 55 -29.51 -42.83 -25.99
CA GLU A 55 -28.69 -42.77 -27.19
C GLU A 55 -27.36 -42.07 -26.84
N GLU A 56 -26.26 -42.83 -26.94
CA GLU A 56 -24.88 -42.38 -26.84
C GLU A 56 -24.58 -41.49 -28.04
N VAL A 57 -24.31 -40.21 -27.79
CA VAL A 57 -23.56 -39.39 -28.71
C VAL A 57 -22.26 -39.01 -27.97
N SER A 58 -21.20 -39.75 -28.27
CA SER A 58 -19.84 -39.39 -27.97
C SER A 58 -19.53 -38.03 -28.62
N MET A 59 -19.62 -36.96 -27.85
CA MET A 59 -18.82 -35.76 -28.12
C MET A 59 -17.56 -35.92 -27.30
N GLU A 60 -16.47 -36.22 -27.99
CA GLU A 60 -15.12 -36.00 -27.49
C GLU A 60 -14.97 -34.51 -27.20
N ASP A 61 -15.27 -34.15 -25.96
CA ASP A 61 -14.92 -32.85 -25.39
C ASP A 61 -13.42 -32.88 -25.17
N SER A 62 -12.68 -32.34 -26.14
CA SER A 62 -11.28 -32.09 -25.97
C SER A 62 -11.15 -31.01 -24.89
N VAL A 63 -11.10 -31.49 -23.63
CA VAL A 63 -10.64 -30.68 -22.50
C VAL A 63 -9.20 -30.31 -22.84
N GLU A 64 -9.00 -29.11 -23.34
CA GLU A 64 -7.69 -28.46 -23.32
C GLU A 64 -7.27 -28.40 -21.84
N GLU A 65 -6.49 -29.39 -21.45
CA GLU A 65 -5.80 -29.44 -20.17
C GLU A 65 -4.88 -28.22 -20.16
N SER A 66 -5.39 -27.09 -19.63
CA SER A 66 -4.56 -25.94 -19.37
C SER A 66 -3.51 -26.40 -18.36
N VAL A 67 -2.30 -26.64 -18.85
CA VAL A 67 -1.14 -26.95 -18.03
C VAL A 67 -0.92 -25.72 -17.13
N ALA A 68 -1.49 -25.78 -15.94
CA ALA A 68 -1.20 -24.79 -14.90
C ALA A 68 0.28 -24.94 -14.56
N ILE A 69 1.09 -24.00 -15.02
CA ILE A 69 2.51 -23.93 -14.65
C ILE A 69 2.52 -23.62 -13.14
N GLU A 70 2.79 -24.65 -12.35
CA GLU A 70 2.94 -24.51 -10.91
C GLU A 70 4.24 -23.76 -10.62
N ILE A 71 4.13 -22.46 -10.37
CA ILE A 71 5.27 -21.62 -10.01
C ILE A 71 5.58 -21.86 -8.53
N GLN A 72 6.70 -22.51 -8.25
CA GLN A 72 7.19 -22.67 -6.88
C GLN A 72 7.74 -21.34 -6.36
N LEU A 73 7.10 -20.82 -5.33
CA LEU A 73 7.55 -19.60 -4.68
C LEU A 73 8.72 -19.88 -3.73
N PRO A 74 9.73 -19.02 -3.69
CA PRO A 74 10.83 -19.13 -2.74
C PRO A 74 10.36 -18.87 -1.29
N ARG A 75 11.23 -19.11 -0.32
CA ARG A 75 11.01 -18.64 1.05
C ARG A 75 11.13 -17.12 1.06
N LEU A 76 10.43 -16.46 2.02
CA LEU A 76 10.43 -15.01 2.11
C LEU A 76 11.84 -14.40 2.25
N ASN A 77 12.76 -15.07 2.95
CA ASN A 77 14.14 -14.62 3.09
C ASN A 77 14.96 -14.72 1.81
N ASP A 78 14.54 -15.57 0.88
CA ASP A 78 15.26 -15.87 -0.36
C ASP A 78 14.48 -15.33 -1.58
N SER A 79 13.52 -14.39 -1.35
CA SER A 79 12.58 -13.94 -2.38
C SER A 79 13.10 -12.81 -3.26
N ASP A 80 14.12 -12.07 -2.85
CA ASP A 80 14.54 -10.85 -3.54
C ASP A 80 14.95 -11.11 -4.99
N GLU A 81 15.80 -12.12 -5.24
CA GLU A 81 16.23 -12.47 -6.60
C GLU A 81 15.05 -12.89 -7.49
N PHE A 82 14.12 -13.67 -6.93
CA PHE A 82 12.89 -14.07 -7.63
C PHE A 82 12.04 -12.85 -7.99
N VAL A 83 11.82 -11.93 -7.05
CA VAL A 83 11.03 -10.71 -7.28
C VAL A 83 11.67 -9.83 -8.34
N LEU A 84 12.99 -9.60 -8.23
CA LEU A 84 13.75 -8.79 -9.19
C LEU A 84 13.70 -9.39 -10.60
N SER A 85 13.89 -10.71 -10.74
CA SER A 85 13.82 -11.38 -12.03
C SER A 85 12.43 -11.26 -12.66
N ARG A 86 11.37 -11.49 -11.87
CA ARG A 86 10.00 -11.39 -12.36
C ARG A 86 9.63 -9.98 -12.76
N LEU A 87 10.03 -8.97 -11.96
CA LEU A 87 9.83 -7.57 -12.33
C LEU A 87 10.58 -7.19 -13.61
N ALA A 88 11.79 -7.73 -13.82
CA ALA A 88 12.57 -7.45 -15.03
C ALA A 88 11.93 -7.97 -16.32
N ASP A 89 11.10 -9.02 -16.23
CA ASP A 89 10.41 -9.64 -17.37
C ASP A 89 9.24 -8.81 -17.89
N PHE A 90 8.73 -7.88 -17.08
CA PHE A 90 7.60 -7.03 -17.46
C PHE A 90 8.02 -5.85 -18.33
N ASN A 91 7.10 -5.39 -19.16
CA ASN A 91 7.32 -4.19 -19.96
C ASN A 91 7.49 -2.97 -19.03
N GLY A 92 8.64 -2.27 -19.13
CA GLY A 92 8.99 -1.19 -18.19
C GLY A 92 9.59 -1.65 -16.86
N GLY A 93 9.61 -2.96 -16.56
CA GLY A 93 10.10 -3.50 -15.30
C GLY A 93 11.57 -3.17 -15.03
N LYS A 94 12.44 -3.24 -16.04
CA LYS A 94 13.85 -2.82 -15.91
C LYS A 94 14.00 -1.37 -15.48
N LEU A 95 13.11 -0.49 -15.95
CA LEU A 95 13.12 0.91 -15.54
C LEU A 95 12.63 1.03 -14.09
N LEU A 96 11.57 0.30 -13.70
CA LEU A 96 11.08 0.25 -12.32
C LEU A 96 12.22 -0.18 -11.35
N LEU A 97 12.99 -1.20 -11.70
CA LEU A 97 14.11 -1.68 -10.88
C LEU A 97 15.17 -0.62 -10.60
N THR A 98 15.31 0.41 -11.43
CA THR A 98 16.23 1.53 -11.15
C THR A 98 15.79 2.35 -9.93
N PHE A 99 14.50 2.34 -9.60
CA PHE A 99 13.92 3.07 -8.47
C PHE A 99 13.76 2.21 -7.22
N LEU A 100 13.72 0.88 -7.34
CA LEU A 100 13.55 -0.03 -6.22
C LEU A 100 14.88 -0.33 -5.52
N VAL A 101 14.79 -0.61 -4.23
CA VAL A 101 15.88 -1.26 -3.48
C VAL A 101 15.96 -2.73 -3.87
N ASP A 102 17.08 -3.38 -3.58
CA ASP A 102 17.38 -4.75 -4.00
C ASP A 102 17.43 -5.75 -2.84
N ASP A 103 17.11 -5.30 -1.63
CA ASP A 103 17.10 -6.12 -0.43
C ASP A 103 15.76 -6.04 0.31
N GLN A 104 15.30 -7.16 0.84
CA GLN A 104 14.05 -7.29 1.62
C GLN A 104 12.83 -6.64 0.95
N ILE A 105 12.74 -6.77 -0.37
CA ILE A 105 11.80 -6.03 -1.22
C ILE A 105 10.36 -6.25 -0.74
N ILE A 106 9.96 -7.50 -0.52
CA ILE A 106 8.60 -7.86 -0.08
C ILE A 106 8.29 -7.26 1.30
N ARG A 107 9.19 -7.40 2.28
CA ARG A 107 8.97 -6.86 3.64
C ARG A 107 8.86 -5.34 3.63
N LYS A 108 9.75 -4.68 2.89
CA LYS A 108 9.72 -3.21 2.76
C LYS A 108 8.45 -2.73 2.07
N ALA A 109 8.01 -3.43 0.99
CA ALA A 109 6.78 -3.11 0.30
C ALA A 109 5.55 -3.28 1.21
N VAL A 110 5.46 -4.38 1.96
CA VAL A 110 4.37 -4.66 2.88
C VAL A 110 4.33 -3.65 4.02
N THR A 111 5.48 -3.36 4.64
CA THR A 111 5.58 -2.33 5.69
C THR A 111 5.18 -0.96 5.16
N PHE A 112 5.58 -0.63 3.94
CA PHE A 112 5.21 0.63 3.30
C PHE A 112 3.70 0.71 3.07
N ILE A 113 3.07 -0.34 2.50
CA ILE A 113 1.62 -0.40 2.30
C ILE A 113 0.87 -0.20 3.63
N GLU A 114 1.28 -0.89 4.69
CA GLU A 114 0.67 -0.76 6.02
C GLU A 114 0.77 0.68 6.56
N ASN A 115 1.91 1.36 6.39
CA ASN A 115 2.04 2.77 6.78
C ASN A 115 1.15 3.69 5.94
N LEU A 116 0.99 3.41 4.64
CA LEU A 116 0.10 4.20 3.78
C LEU A 116 -1.36 4.17 4.23
N THR A 117 -1.85 3.06 4.81
CA THR A 117 -3.22 3.00 5.37
C THR A 117 -3.46 4.05 6.43
N ARG A 118 -2.42 4.41 7.19
CA ARG A 118 -2.45 5.46 8.23
C ARG A 118 -2.06 6.85 7.73
N GLY A 119 -1.69 6.97 6.45
CA GLY A 119 -1.18 8.22 5.89
C GLY A 119 0.25 8.55 6.29
N GLU A 120 1.00 7.56 6.75
CA GLU A 120 2.39 7.69 7.22
C GLU A 120 3.38 7.29 6.13
N ILE A 121 4.57 7.87 6.16
CA ILE A 121 5.72 7.49 5.34
C ILE A 121 6.87 7.12 6.29
N PRO A 122 7.37 5.87 6.25
CA PRO A 122 8.49 5.46 7.08
C PRO A 122 9.73 6.32 6.82
N GLN A 123 10.46 6.66 7.87
CA GLN A 123 11.72 7.41 7.75
C GLN A 123 12.88 6.55 7.23
N SER A 124 12.76 5.23 7.32
CA SER A 124 13.74 4.25 6.85
C SER A 124 13.05 2.99 6.36
N GLY A 125 13.79 2.11 5.68
CA GLY A 125 13.21 0.86 5.17
C GLY A 125 12.22 1.06 4.01
N LEU A 126 12.36 2.16 3.26
CA LEU A 126 11.54 2.41 2.08
C LEU A 126 11.82 1.37 0.99
N PRO A 127 10.80 0.92 0.23
CA PRO A 127 10.98 -0.02 -0.87
C PRO A 127 11.64 0.63 -2.11
N TYR A 128 11.82 1.93 -2.10
CA TYR A 128 12.36 2.70 -3.23
C TYR A 128 13.54 3.57 -2.82
N LYS A 129 14.39 3.87 -3.80
CA LYS A 129 15.56 4.75 -3.65
C LYS A 129 15.14 6.21 -3.64
N ALA A 130 15.85 7.03 -2.89
CA ALA A 130 15.63 8.47 -2.88
C ALA A 130 15.79 9.07 -4.29
N ILE A 131 14.92 10.01 -4.63
CA ILE A 131 15.04 10.77 -5.88
C ILE A 131 16.11 11.84 -5.66
N GLY A 132 17.21 11.74 -6.42
CA GLY A 132 18.41 12.55 -6.23
C GLY A 132 18.30 14.02 -6.70
N SER A 133 17.17 14.47 -7.25
CA SER A 133 16.99 15.84 -7.71
C SER A 133 16.47 16.75 -6.61
N GLU A 134 17.06 17.94 -6.51
CA GLU A 134 16.65 18.94 -5.53
C GLU A 134 15.33 19.62 -5.90
N ILE A 135 14.68 20.21 -4.90
CA ILE A 135 13.51 21.06 -5.09
C ILE A 135 13.94 22.36 -5.79
N VAL A 136 13.18 22.81 -6.77
CA VAL A 136 13.40 24.08 -7.46
C VAL A 136 12.51 25.14 -6.84
N VAL A 137 13.12 26.17 -6.29
CA VAL A 137 12.42 27.27 -5.61
C VAL A 137 12.94 28.61 -6.07
N THR A 138 12.08 29.64 -6.03
CA THR A 138 12.45 31.05 -6.19
C THR A 138 12.29 31.76 -4.86
N GLU A 139 13.34 32.42 -4.38
CA GLU A 139 13.28 33.29 -3.20
C GLU A 139 12.42 34.53 -3.51
N ILE A 140 11.40 34.74 -2.66
CA ILE A 140 10.48 35.88 -2.78
C ILE A 140 10.87 36.96 -1.79
N ASP A 141 11.25 36.55 -0.57
CA ASP A 141 11.70 37.40 0.51
C ASP A 141 12.65 36.59 1.40
N ARG A 142 13.26 37.22 2.39
CA ARG A 142 14.19 36.59 3.33
C ARG A 142 13.52 35.34 3.96
N ASP A 143 14.15 34.17 3.76
CA ASP A 143 13.69 32.86 4.24
C ASP A 143 12.29 32.44 3.74
N PHE A 144 11.76 33.14 2.71
CA PHE A 144 10.46 32.88 2.10
C PHE A 144 10.59 32.57 0.62
N TYR A 145 10.09 31.42 0.20
CA TYR A 145 10.32 30.84 -1.13
C TYR A 145 9.01 30.42 -1.78
N ARG A 146 8.99 30.46 -3.10
CA ARG A 146 7.93 29.87 -3.92
C ARG A 146 8.46 28.61 -4.57
N MET A 147 7.70 27.50 -4.44
CA MET A 147 7.98 26.28 -5.18
C MET A 147 7.67 26.47 -6.65
N GLU A 148 8.62 26.15 -7.52
CA GLU A 148 8.45 26.23 -8.96
C GLU A 148 7.88 24.93 -9.51
N GLU A 149 7.14 25.00 -10.64
CA GLU A 149 6.57 23.85 -11.33
C GLU A 149 7.63 22.79 -11.68
N ALA A 150 8.86 23.24 -11.99
CA ALA A 150 10.00 22.34 -12.23
C ALA A 150 10.29 21.39 -11.06
N SER A 151 9.87 21.71 -9.84
CA SER A 151 9.98 20.82 -8.68
C SER A 151 9.14 19.54 -8.85
N PHE A 152 8.06 19.59 -9.60
CA PHE A 152 7.18 18.44 -9.83
C PHE A 152 7.70 17.53 -10.93
N THR A 153 8.34 18.08 -11.96
CA THR A 153 8.82 17.32 -13.12
C THR A 153 9.88 16.28 -12.77
N ARG A 154 10.58 16.44 -11.64
CA ARG A 154 11.53 15.46 -11.12
C ARG A 154 10.89 14.09 -10.83
N PHE A 155 9.56 14.06 -10.62
CA PHE A 155 8.80 12.85 -10.35
C PHE A 155 8.18 12.24 -11.60
N ASP A 156 8.17 12.95 -12.74
CA ASP A 156 7.48 12.51 -13.96
C ASP A 156 7.94 11.11 -14.38
N LYS A 157 9.27 10.88 -14.37
CA LYS A 157 9.84 9.60 -14.80
C LYS A 157 9.34 8.40 -13.98
N ILE A 158 9.25 8.54 -12.64
CA ILE A 158 8.75 7.45 -11.80
C ILE A 158 7.25 7.28 -11.95
N VAL A 159 6.50 8.38 -12.01
CA VAL A 159 5.05 8.33 -12.24
C VAL A 159 4.74 7.73 -13.60
N ASP A 160 5.42 8.15 -14.68
CA ASP A 160 5.27 7.58 -16.02
C ASP A 160 5.55 6.08 -16.03
N THR A 161 6.58 5.64 -15.30
CA THR A 161 6.88 4.22 -15.17
C THR A 161 5.74 3.47 -14.47
N LEU A 162 5.25 3.97 -13.33
CA LEU A 162 4.19 3.31 -12.56
C LEU A 162 2.85 3.22 -13.30
N ILE A 163 2.46 4.29 -13.99
CA ILE A 163 1.19 4.29 -14.75
C ILE A 163 1.31 3.61 -16.11
N GLY A 164 2.53 3.43 -16.61
CA GLY A 164 2.81 2.80 -17.91
C GLY A 164 2.65 1.28 -17.92
N PHE A 165 2.56 0.63 -16.76
CA PHE A 165 2.26 -0.79 -16.69
C PHE A 165 0.82 -1.08 -17.12
N ASP A 166 0.62 -2.17 -17.85
CA ASP A 166 -0.71 -2.67 -18.16
C ASP A 166 -1.37 -3.23 -16.90
N GLU A 167 -2.68 -2.96 -16.74
CA GLU A 167 -3.41 -3.37 -15.54
C GLU A 167 -3.47 -4.89 -15.37
N PRO A 168 -3.74 -5.70 -16.41
CA PRO A 168 -3.69 -7.15 -16.29
C PRO A 168 -2.31 -7.66 -15.83
N GLU A 169 -1.22 -7.02 -16.28
CA GLU A 169 0.13 -7.37 -15.86
C GLU A 169 0.36 -7.05 -14.37
N LEU A 170 -0.10 -5.87 -13.90
CA LEU A 170 -0.01 -5.51 -12.48
C LEU A 170 -0.82 -6.46 -11.58
N ILE A 171 -2.01 -6.85 -12.01
CA ILE A 171 -2.85 -7.81 -11.28
C ILE A 171 -2.19 -9.20 -11.26
N ALA A 172 -1.59 -9.62 -12.37
CA ALA A 172 -0.85 -10.89 -12.42
C ALA A 172 0.36 -10.88 -11.48
N LEU A 173 1.12 -9.77 -11.44
CA LEU A 173 2.22 -9.58 -10.48
C LEU A 173 1.73 -9.60 -9.03
N TYR A 174 0.66 -8.90 -8.74
CA TYR A 174 0.06 -8.88 -7.41
C TYR A 174 -0.32 -10.30 -6.98
N ARG A 175 -1.02 -11.05 -7.82
CA ARG A 175 -1.40 -12.44 -7.53
C ARG A 175 -0.18 -13.36 -7.35
N LEU A 176 0.87 -13.16 -8.12
CA LEU A 176 2.11 -13.92 -8.02
C LEU A 176 2.82 -13.67 -6.67
N PHE A 177 2.91 -12.41 -6.24
CA PHE A 177 3.63 -12.05 -5.02
C PHE A 177 2.77 -12.07 -3.76
N SER A 178 1.43 -12.06 -3.90
CA SER A 178 0.48 -12.01 -2.78
C SER A 178 0.76 -13.04 -1.68
N PRO A 179 1.10 -14.33 -1.95
CA PRO A 179 1.42 -15.27 -0.89
C PRO A 179 2.65 -14.88 -0.07
N LEU A 180 3.68 -14.29 -0.72
CA LEU A 180 4.87 -13.79 -0.02
C LEU A 180 4.54 -12.53 0.79
N MET A 181 3.72 -11.63 0.23
CA MET A 181 3.28 -10.41 0.89
C MET A 181 2.43 -10.70 2.12
N ARG A 182 1.47 -11.62 2.03
CA ARG A 182 0.63 -12.06 3.16
C ARG A 182 1.48 -12.66 4.28
N ARG A 183 2.48 -13.47 3.95
CA ARG A 183 3.43 -14.01 4.93
C ARG A 183 4.25 -12.90 5.59
N ALA A 184 4.73 -11.91 4.83
CA ALA A 184 5.43 -10.76 5.39
C ALA A 184 4.51 -9.91 6.27
N TYR A 185 3.21 -9.81 5.93
CA TYR A 185 2.22 -9.11 6.72
C TYR A 185 1.96 -9.80 8.07
N SER A 186 2.00 -11.15 8.10
CA SER A 186 1.90 -11.89 9.36
C SER A 186 3.13 -11.70 10.26
N GLU A 187 4.32 -11.42 9.70
CA GLU A 187 5.50 -11.07 10.51
C GLU A 187 5.33 -9.71 11.24
N LEU A 188 4.45 -8.83 10.74
CA LEU A 188 4.09 -7.58 11.42
C LEU A 188 3.06 -7.78 12.55
N GLY A 189 2.54 -8.99 12.72
CA GLY A 189 1.56 -9.34 13.76
C GLY A 189 0.10 -9.29 13.31
N TYR A 190 -0.17 -9.12 12.02
CA TYR A 190 -1.52 -9.13 11.43
C TYR A 190 -1.91 -10.51 10.90
N SER A 191 -3.19 -10.72 10.57
CA SER A 191 -3.63 -11.92 9.85
C SER A 191 -3.19 -11.85 8.37
N GLU A 192 -2.70 -12.96 7.81
CA GLU A 192 -2.35 -13.05 6.38
C GLU A 192 -3.52 -12.64 5.47
N ASP A 193 -4.75 -13.05 5.83
CA ASP A 193 -5.95 -12.76 5.05
C ASP A 193 -6.36 -11.28 5.07
N ALA A 194 -5.84 -10.48 6.01
CA ALA A 194 -6.13 -9.05 6.09
C ALA A 194 -5.29 -8.20 5.12
N PHE A 195 -4.27 -8.78 4.48
CA PHE A 195 -3.35 -8.02 3.63
C PHE A 195 -4.04 -7.39 2.42
N ASP A 196 -4.95 -8.11 1.77
CA ASP A 196 -5.67 -7.59 0.59
C ASP A 196 -6.51 -6.36 0.97
N GLY A 197 -7.12 -6.39 2.18
CA GLY A 197 -7.82 -5.23 2.74
C GLY A 197 -6.88 -4.04 2.95
N ALA A 198 -5.68 -4.27 3.50
CA ALA A 198 -4.68 -3.21 3.68
C ALA A 198 -4.23 -2.58 2.35
N VAL A 199 -4.14 -3.37 1.27
CA VAL A 199 -3.84 -2.85 -0.08
C VAL A 199 -4.95 -1.92 -0.56
N LEU A 200 -6.22 -2.34 -0.43
CA LEU A 200 -7.38 -1.52 -0.81
C LEU A 200 -7.47 -0.24 0.03
N ASP A 201 -7.25 -0.33 1.33
CA ASP A 201 -7.24 0.82 2.23
C ASP A 201 -6.13 1.81 1.85
N ALA A 202 -4.92 1.33 1.54
CA ALA A 202 -3.82 2.17 1.08
C ALA A 202 -4.14 2.87 -0.25
N ILE A 203 -4.75 2.16 -1.23
CA ILE A 203 -5.21 2.75 -2.49
C ILE A 203 -6.26 3.84 -2.21
N SER A 204 -7.29 3.51 -1.44
CA SER A 204 -8.36 4.44 -1.08
C SER A 204 -7.80 5.69 -0.39
N ARG A 205 -6.80 5.51 0.50
CA ARG A 205 -6.13 6.63 1.20
C ARG A 205 -5.38 7.55 0.23
N ILE A 206 -4.67 7.00 -0.76
CA ILE A 206 -3.99 7.80 -1.79
C ILE A 206 -5.01 8.53 -2.67
N VAL A 207 -6.08 7.84 -3.06
CA VAL A 207 -7.14 8.39 -3.93
C VAL A 207 -7.90 9.52 -3.24
N ALA A 208 -8.03 9.50 -1.92
CA ALA A 208 -8.73 10.53 -1.14
C ALA A 208 -7.95 11.85 -0.99
N VAL A 209 -6.64 11.86 -1.27
CA VAL A 209 -5.82 13.08 -1.11
C VAL A 209 -6.17 14.10 -2.19
N ASN A 210 -6.43 15.34 -1.76
CA ASN A 210 -6.68 16.44 -2.68
C ASN A 210 -5.37 16.95 -3.29
N ALA A 211 -5.32 17.01 -4.63
CA ALA A 211 -4.24 17.69 -5.33
C ALA A 211 -4.25 19.18 -5.00
N GLN A 212 -3.10 19.71 -4.55
CA GLN A 212 -2.94 21.13 -4.26
C GLN A 212 -2.44 21.86 -5.50
N GLU A 213 -3.02 23.03 -5.75
CA GLU A 213 -2.60 23.89 -6.86
C GLU A 213 -1.46 24.84 -6.44
N LEU A 214 -0.71 25.29 -7.44
CA LEU A 214 0.30 26.35 -7.26
C LEU A 214 -0.38 27.73 -7.06
N PRO A 215 0.30 28.66 -6.41
CA PRO A 215 1.68 28.56 -5.90
C PRO A 215 1.77 28.00 -4.49
N LEU A 216 2.71 27.07 -4.27
CA LEU A 216 3.07 26.60 -2.94
C LEU A 216 4.20 27.45 -2.38
N GLN A 217 3.99 28.00 -1.21
CA GLN A 217 4.96 28.84 -0.51
C GLN A 217 5.69 28.04 0.56
N LEU A 218 6.99 28.26 0.67
CA LEU A 218 7.86 27.55 1.60
C LEU A 218 8.61 28.54 2.47
N VAL A 219 8.95 28.11 3.67
CA VAL A 219 9.88 28.79 4.57
C VAL A 219 11.07 27.89 4.85
N LYS A 220 12.22 28.47 5.14
CA LYS A 220 13.45 27.72 5.43
C LYS A 220 14.04 28.14 6.78
N PRO A 221 13.41 27.73 7.90
CA PRO A 221 13.89 28.10 9.23
C PRO A 221 15.22 27.43 9.59
N SER A 222 15.60 26.37 8.88
CA SER A 222 16.84 25.62 9.07
C SER A 222 17.36 25.07 7.73
N VAL A 223 17.83 23.83 7.69
CA VAL A 223 18.34 23.18 6.47
C VAL A 223 17.18 22.74 5.54
N MET A 224 16.01 22.45 6.11
CA MET A 224 14.86 21.90 5.39
C MET A 224 13.84 22.99 5.03
N TYR A 225 13.19 22.83 3.88
CA TYR A 225 12.01 23.61 3.52
C TYR A 225 10.76 23.02 4.19
N LEU A 226 9.95 23.91 4.78
CA LEU A 226 8.62 23.62 5.32
C LEU A 226 7.58 24.39 4.50
N TYR A 227 6.34 23.93 4.46
CA TYR A 227 5.26 24.71 3.88
C TYR A 227 4.97 25.94 4.75
N ALA A 228 4.82 27.11 4.13
CA ALA A 228 4.47 28.34 4.85
C ALA A 228 3.03 28.30 5.38
N ASP A 229 2.14 27.58 4.72
CA ASP A 229 0.77 27.34 5.18
C ASP A 229 0.78 26.16 6.16
N SER A 230 0.48 26.45 7.45
CA SER A 230 0.40 25.43 8.50
C SER A 230 -0.64 24.35 8.19
N ARG A 231 -1.72 24.67 7.48
CA ARG A 231 -2.73 23.67 7.08
C ARG A 231 -2.14 22.60 6.16
N ILE A 232 -1.10 22.92 5.39
CA ILE A 232 -0.38 21.96 4.56
C ILE A 232 0.73 21.29 5.36
N GLU A 233 1.47 22.07 6.17
CA GLU A 233 2.58 21.51 6.95
C GLU A 233 2.14 20.49 7.99
N ASP A 234 0.95 20.68 8.57
CA ASP A 234 0.36 19.80 9.58
C ASP A 234 -0.35 18.57 8.97
N LEU A 235 -0.39 18.44 7.62
CA LEU A 235 -0.96 17.25 6.97
C LEU A 235 -0.11 15.99 7.26
N PRO A 236 -0.73 14.80 7.19
CA PRO A 236 -0.01 13.53 7.21
C PRO A 236 1.10 13.47 6.14
N ASP A 237 2.14 12.67 6.40
CA ASP A 237 3.30 12.60 5.51
C ASP A 237 2.96 12.12 4.09
N LEU A 238 2.00 11.21 3.95
CA LEU A 238 1.50 10.79 2.64
C LEU A 238 0.91 11.96 1.86
N ASP A 239 0.08 12.79 2.50
CA ASP A 239 -0.52 13.95 1.85
C ASP A 239 0.56 14.93 1.38
N LYS A 240 1.55 15.23 2.22
CA LYS A 240 2.70 16.06 1.86
C LYS A 240 3.53 15.45 0.73
N LEU A 241 3.71 14.11 0.71
CA LEU A 241 4.39 13.42 -0.39
C LEU A 241 3.63 13.60 -1.71
N LEU A 242 2.31 13.42 -1.71
CA LEU A 242 1.49 13.57 -2.90
C LEU A 242 1.45 15.04 -3.38
N ILE A 243 1.37 16.02 -2.48
CA ILE A 243 1.50 17.43 -2.83
C ILE A 243 2.84 17.71 -3.54
N ARG A 244 3.94 17.07 -3.10
CA ARG A 244 5.27 17.19 -3.73
C ARG A 244 5.36 16.56 -5.11
N LEU A 245 4.51 15.56 -5.42
CA LEU A 245 4.40 14.99 -6.77
C LEU A 245 3.80 16.00 -7.77
N GLY A 246 3.03 16.95 -7.28
CA GLY A 246 2.30 17.94 -8.09
C GLY A 246 0.95 17.45 -8.61
N PRO A 247 0.02 18.38 -8.89
CA PRO A 247 -1.37 18.05 -9.18
C PRO A 247 -1.53 17.14 -10.40
N LYS A 248 -0.76 17.36 -11.46
CA LYS A 248 -0.80 16.54 -12.68
C LYS A 248 -0.44 15.08 -12.39
N ASN A 249 0.66 14.85 -11.66
CA ASN A 249 1.14 13.50 -11.35
C ASN A 249 0.20 12.79 -10.37
N VAL A 250 -0.32 13.51 -9.37
CA VAL A 250 -1.30 12.98 -8.43
C VAL A 250 -2.55 12.48 -9.14
N LEU A 251 -3.16 13.29 -10.00
CA LEU A 251 -4.37 12.91 -10.74
C LEU A 251 -4.14 11.68 -11.64
N ARG A 252 -3.00 11.61 -12.31
CA ARG A 252 -2.63 10.46 -13.16
C ARG A 252 -2.46 9.18 -12.32
N LEU A 253 -1.76 9.28 -11.19
CA LEU A 253 -1.56 8.16 -10.27
C LEU A 253 -2.90 7.69 -9.67
N GLN A 254 -3.73 8.62 -9.19
CA GLN A 254 -5.05 8.31 -8.64
C GLN A 254 -5.97 7.65 -9.67
N SER A 255 -5.95 8.11 -10.93
CA SER A 255 -6.72 7.48 -12.02
C SER A 255 -6.30 6.03 -12.24
N LYS A 256 -4.98 5.77 -12.27
CA LYS A 256 -4.44 4.42 -12.42
C LYS A 256 -4.80 3.52 -11.24
N LEU A 257 -4.69 4.03 -10.01
CA LEU A 257 -5.02 3.27 -8.80
C LEU A 257 -6.50 2.90 -8.73
N LYS A 258 -7.42 3.81 -9.10
CA LYS A 258 -8.86 3.52 -9.20
C LYS A 258 -9.17 2.41 -10.19
N SER A 259 -8.48 2.37 -11.32
CA SER A 259 -8.65 1.32 -12.32
C SER A 259 -8.16 -0.04 -11.82
N ILE A 260 -7.06 -0.05 -11.06
CA ILE A 260 -6.54 -1.28 -10.42
C ILE A 260 -7.47 -1.75 -9.30
N GLU A 261 -7.94 -0.84 -8.43
CA GLU A 261 -8.85 -1.14 -7.32
C GLU A 261 -10.12 -1.87 -7.80
N ALA A 262 -10.64 -1.49 -8.97
CA ALA A 262 -11.84 -2.11 -9.55
C ALA A 262 -11.61 -3.56 -10.04
N GLN A 263 -10.36 -4.05 -10.08
CA GLN A 263 -9.98 -5.36 -10.60
C GLN A 263 -9.37 -6.27 -9.51
N LEU A 264 -9.07 -5.74 -8.33
CA LEU A 264 -8.59 -6.49 -7.17
C LEU A 264 -9.76 -7.13 -6.42
#